data_48dee0c782feaa24af929078752921cc
#
_entry.id   48dee0c782feaa24af929078752921cc
#
_cell.length_a   1.000
_cell.length_b   1.000
_cell.length_c   1.000
_cell.angle_alpha   90.00
_cell.angle_beta   90.00
_cell.angle_gamma   90.00
#
_symmetry.space_group_name_H-M   'P 1'
#
loop_
_entity.id
_entity.type
_entity.pdbx_description
1 polymer ?
#
loop_
_entity_poly.entity_id
_entity_poly.type
_entity_poly.pdbx_seq_one_letter_code
_entity_poly.pdbx_strand_id
1 'polypeptide(L)'
;MREGASLCDPQRPDLITPARIEHLLDELIQDGECFARYNYLDYFFENPDCFMRGRVYLDDASEMTLFGPFARETLLREVEDPALEAAVMDYARRRFPTVKKAAEA
;
A
#
# COMPACT_ATOMS: atom_id res chain seq x y z
N MET A 1 17.88 -10.50 24.29
CA MET A 1 17.74 -10.13 23.92
C MET A 1 17.64 -9.80 23.76
N ARG A 2 17.32 -9.72 23.62
CA ARG A 2 17.19 -9.21 23.13
C ARG A 2 16.47 -8.93 23.10
N GLU A 3 15.98 -8.72 23.22
CA GLU A 3 15.46 -8.35 22.91
C GLU A 3 15.03 -8.29 22.28
N GLY A 4 14.92 -8.44 22.21
CA GLY A 4 14.78 -8.32 21.38
C GLY A 4 13.79 -8.26 20.97
N ALA A 5 13.29 -8.61 21.07
CA ALA A 5 12.47 -8.52 20.54
C ALA A 5 11.97 -7.62 20.24
N SER A 6 11.97 -7.23 20.05
CA SER A 6 11.48 -6.39 19.75
C SER A 6 11.01 -6.23 18.68
N LEU A 7 10.21 -5.85 18.70
CA LEU A 7 9.57 -5.46 17.77
C LEU A 7 10.26 -4.94 16.73
N CYS A 8 10.65 -3.87 16.80
CA CYS A 8 11.38 -3.21 15.87
C CYS A 8 12.69 -3.74 15.90
N ASP A 9 13.08 -4.40 14.96
CA ASP A 9 14.43 -4.91 14.82
C ASP A 9 15.32 -3.76 14.37
N PRO A 10 16.14 -3.22 15.24
CA PRO A 10 16.95 -2.09 14.86
C PRO A 10 17.98 -2.40 13.78
N GLN A 11 18.23 -3.68 13.54
CA GLN A 11 19.16 -4.05 12.51
C GLN A 11 18.53 -4.12 11.14
N ARG A 12 17.22 -3.94 11.07
CA ARG A 12 16.49 -4.02 9.82
C ARG A 12 15.52 -2.85 9.74
N PRO A 13 16.05 -1.64 9.77
CA PRO A 13 15.18 -0.46 9.80
C PRO A 13 14.39 -0.27 8.52
N ASP A 14 14.78 -0.98 7.45
CA ASP A 14 14.08 -0.88 6.19
C ASP A 14 12.85 -1.79 6.12
N LEU A 15 12.65 -2.66 7.10
CA LEU A 15 11.46 -3.49 7.09
C LEU A 15 10.28 -2.67 7.55
N ILE A 16 9.20 -2.76 6.79
CA ILE A 16 8.01 -2.00 7.07
C ILE A 16 6.83 -2.95 7.04
N THR A 17 5.81 -2.64 7.81
CA THR A 17 4.55 -3.35 7.74
C THR A 17 3.45 -2.34 7.55
N PRO A 18 2.32 -2.74 6.97
CA PRO A 18 1.24 -1.78 6.79
C PRO A 18 0.67 -1.36 8.15
N ALA A 19 0.36 -0.07 8.25
CA ALA A 19 -0.28 0.47 9.45
C ALA A 19 -1.70 -0.06 9.56
N ARG A 20 -2.36 -0.28 8.41
CA ARG A 20 -3.67 -0.91 8.39
C ARG A 20 -3.91 -1.46 7.00
N ILE A 21 -4.87 -2.37 6.92
CA ILE A 21 -5.33 -2.93 5.65
C ILE A 21 -6.85 -2.80 5.65
N GLU A 22 -7.40 -2.23 4.60
CA GLU A 22 -8.83 -2.05 4.47
C GLU A 22 -9.36 -2.86 3.31
N HIS A 23 -10.49 -3.49 3.51
CA HIS A 23 -11.17 -4.23 2.46
C HIS A 23 -12.30 -3.36 1.92
N LEU A 24 -12.31 -3.15 0.62
CA LEU A 24 -13.25 -2.26 -0.02
C LEU A 24 -13.96 -2.99 -1.14
N LEU A 25 -15.21 -2.63 -1.35
CA LEU A 25 -16.01 -3.21 -2.41
C LEU A 25 -16.69 -2.07 -3.15
N ASP A 26 -16.35 -1.89 -4.41
CA ASP A 26 -16.96 -0.88 -5.26
C ASP A 26 -17.82 -1.57 -6.28
N GLU A 27 -19.03 -1.08 -6.45
CA GLU A 27 -19.95 -1.62 -7.45
C GLU A 27 -20.40 -0.50 -8.36
N LEU A 28 -20.35 -0.76 -9.65
CA LEU A 28 -20.89 0.16 -10.62
C LEU A 28 -22.28 -0.30 -10.99
N ILE A 29 -23.27 0.43 -10.54
CA ILE A 29 -24.67 0.08 -10.72
C ILE A 29 -25.32 1.11 -11.62
N GLN A 30 -26.07 0.63 -12.63
CA GLN A 30 -26.76 1.49 -13.54
C GLN A 30 -28.10 0.85 -13.85
N ASP A 31 -29.17 1.63 -13.71
CA ASP A 31 -30.53 1.14 -13.94
C ASP A 31 -30.85 -0.10 -13.13
N GLY A 32 -30.33 -0.16 -11.90
CA GLY A 32 -30.59 -1.27 -11.02
C GLY A 32 -29.78 -2.52 -11.27
N GLU A 33 -28.86 -2.46 -12.24
CA GLU A 33 -28.02 -3.61 -12.56
C GLU A 33 -26.58 -3.32 -12.23
N CYS A 34 -25.90 -4.35 -11.74
CA CYS A 34 -24.49 -4.22 -11.41
C CYS A 34 -23.66 -4.54 -12.64
N PHE A 35 -23.01 -3.52 -13.21
CA PHE A 35 -22.18 -3.70 -14.40
C PHE A 35 -20.76 -4.09 -14.06
N ALA A 36 -20.26 -3.67 -12.90
CA ALA A 36 -18.90 -4.01 -12.51
C ALA A 36 -18.83 -4.03 -11.00
N ARG A 37 -17.99 -4.91 -10.49
CA ARG A 37 -17.78 -5.03 -9.06
C ARG A 37 -16.29 -5.16 -8.84
N TYR A 38 -15.74 -4.26 -8.00
CA TYR A 38 -14.33 -4.26 -7.71
C TYR A 38 -14.17 -4.56 -6.22
N ASN A 39 -13.47 -5.64 -5.93
CA ASN A 39 -13.28 -6.11 -4.58
C ASN A 39 -11.79 -6.07 -4.34
N TYR A 40 -11.31 -5.25 -3.39
CA TYR A 40 -9.88 -5.05 -3.27
C TYR A 40 -9.48 -4.74 -1.83
N LEU A 41 -8.19 -4.90 -1.58
CA LEU A 41 -7.58 -4.54 -0.30
C LEU A 41 -6.67 -3.34 -0.54
N ASP A 42 -6.74 -2.36 0.36
CA ASP A 42 -5.82 -1.24 0.38
C ASP A 42 -4.93 -1.37 1.59
N TYR A 43 -3.63 -1.41 1.34
CA TYR A 43 -2.60 -1.49 2.36
C TYR A 43 -2.05 -0.09 2.55
N PHE A 44 -2.00 0.39 3.79
CA PHE A 44 -1.51 1.73 4.08
C PHE A 44 -0.19 1.65 4.82
N PHE A 45 0.83 2.28 4.26
CA PHE A 45 2.17 2.32 4.83
C PHE A 45 2.47 3.77 5.19
N GLU A 46 2.89 4.03 6.42
CA GLU A 46 3.02 5.39 6.92
C GLU A 46 4.35 5.62 7.61
N ASN A 47 4.84 6.84 7.51
CA ASN A 47 5.85 7.35 8.41
C ASN A 47 5.33 8.69 8.93
N PRO A 48 6.09 9.41 9.77
CA PRO A 48 5.56 10.65 10.36
C PRO A 48 5.15 11.70 9.32
N ASP A 49 5.77 11.73 8.17
CA ASP A 49 5.54 12.79 7.20
C ASP A 49 4.73 12.38 6.00
N CYS A 50 4.72 11.12 5.64
CA CYS A 50 4.18 10.66 4.37
C CYS A 50 3.45 9.34 4.52
N PHE A 51 2.70 8.98 3.51
CA PHE A 51 2.14 7.63 3.44
C PHE A 51 2.15 7.13 2.01
N MET A 52 2.10 5.81 1.86
CA MET A 52 1.89 5.17 0.57
C MET A 52 0.74 4.18 0.71
N ARG A 53 0.09 3.91 -0.40
CA ARG A 53 -1.00 2.95 -0.44
C ARG A 53 -0.69 1.88 -1.48
N GLY A 54 -0.96 0.63 -1.14
CA GLY A 54 -0.86 -0.47 -2.10
C GLY A 54 -2.22 -1.10 -2.27
N ARG A 55 -2.63 -1.34 -3.50
CA ARG A 55 -3.95 -1.90 -3.80
C ARG A 55 -3.81 -3.26 -4.45
N VAL A 56 -4.57 -4.22 -3.93
CA VAL A 56 -4.58 -5.58 -4.47
C VAL A 56 -6.03 -5.93 -4.77
N TYR A 57 -6.33 -6.18 -6.04
CA TYR A 57 -7.67 -6.63 -6.43
C TYR A 57 -7.77 -8.11 -6.16
N LEU A 58 -8.86 -8.53 -5.52
CA LEU A 58 -8.96 -9.91 -5.07
C LEU A 58 -9.13 -10.92 -6.19
N ASP A 59 -9.55 -10.46 -7.37
CA ASP A 59 -9.62 -11.35 -8.53
C ASP A 59 -8.26 -11.45 -9.24
N ASP A 60 -7.25 -10.71 -8.79
CA ASP A 60 -5.89 -10.87 -9.27
C ASP A 60 -4.94 -10.54 -8.11
N ALA A 61 -4.93 -11.41 -7.13
CA ALA A 61 -4.20 -11.16 -5.89
C ALA A 61 -2.70 -11.34 -6.04
N SER A 62 -2.22 -11.61 -7.24
CA SER A 62 -0.77 -11.74 -7.46
C SER A 62 -0.10 -10.41 -7.75
N GLU A 63 -0.87 -9.33 -7.86
CA GLU A 63 -0.32 -8.04 -8.25
C GLU A 63 -0.71 -6.97 -7.25
N MET A 64 0.25 -6.13 -6.87
CA MET A 64 -0.01 -4.96 -6.03
C MET A 64 0.38 -3.72 -6.80
N THR A 65 -0.50 -2.71 -6.78
CA THR A 65 -0.23 -1.41 -7.39
C THR A 65 0.03 -0.40 -6.28
N LEU A 66 1.15 0.30 -6.36
CA LEU A 66 1.56 1.25 -5.33
C LEU A 66 1.23 2.67 -5.76
N PHE A 67 0.76 3.47 -4.81
CA PHE A 67 0.41 4.86 -4.99
C PHE A 67 1.15 5.71 -3.99
N GLY A 68 1.65 6.85 -4.40
CA GLY A 68 2.34 7.77 -3.53
C GLY A 68 3.83 7.74 -3.72
N PRO A 69 4.61 8.29 -2.79
CA PRO A 69 4.21 8.80 -1.46
C PRO A 69 3.38 10.08 -1.53
N PHE A 70 2.52 10.24 -0.54
CA PHE A 70 1.69 11.43 -0.41
C PHE A 70 1.99 12.10 0.92
N ALA A 71 1.87 13.42 0.97
CA ALA A 71 2.00 14.14 2.22
C ALA A 71 0.81 13.82 3.10
N ARG A 72 1.06 13.57 4.39
CA ARG A 72 -0.03 13.16 5.28
C ARG A 72 -1.02 14.28 5.54
N GLU A 73 -0.55 15.52 5.52
CA GLU A 73 -1.44 16.61 5.85
C GLU A 73 -2.46 16.91 4.77
N THR A 74 -2.20 16.57 3.52
CA THR A 74 -3.14 16.90 2.45
C THR A 74 -3.74 15.69 1.77
N LEU A 75 -3.10 14.56 1.84
CA LEU A 75 -3.54 13.30 1.23
C LEU A 75 -3.54 13.30 -0.30
N LEU A 76 -3.45 14.48 -0.92
CA LEU A 76 -3.49 14.55 -2.36
C LEU A 76 -2.18 15.03 -2.96
N ARG A 77 -1.31 15.60 -2.16
CA ARG A 77 -0.06 16.15 -2.67
C ARG A 77 1.01 15.08 -2.68
N GLU A 78 1.47 14.75 -3.85
CA GLU A 78 2.58 13.80 -3.97
C GLU A 78 3.86 14.45 -3.54
N VAL A 79 4.69 13.67 -2.87
CA VAL A 79 5.97 14.14 -2.40
C VAL A 79 7.00 13.06 -2.71
N GLU A 80 8.25 13.37 -2.47
CA GLU A 80 9.30 12.39 -2.64
C GLU A 80 9.81 11.92 -1.31
N ASP A 81 9.81 10.63 -1.12
CA ASP A 81 10.36 10.02 0.08
C ASP A 81 10.99 8.70 -0.34
N PRO A 82 12.23 8.75 -0.84
CA PRO A 82 12.86 7.53 -1.36
C PRO A 82 12.99 6.42 -0.34
N ALA A 83 13.18 6.76 0.93
CA ALA A 83 13.31 5.73 1.97
C ALA A 83 12.00 4.98 2.16
N LEU A 84 10.89 5.71 2.23
CA LEU A 84 9.59 5.08 2.38
C LEU A 84 9.26 4.26 1.14
N GLU A 85 9.52 4.83 -0.04
CA GLU A 85 9.22 4.14 -1.28
C GLU A 85 10.02 2.85 -1.39
N ALA A 86 11.29 2.87 -1.03
CA ALA A 86 12.11 1.67 -1.09
C ALA A 86 11.63 0.61 -0.11
N ALA A 87 11.24 1.02 1.09
CA ALA A 87 10.76 0.08 2.09
C ALA A 87 9.45 -0.56 1.67
N VAL A 88 8.54 0.23 1.11
CA VAL A 88 7.25 -0.28 0.66
C VAL A 88 7.43 -1.20 -0.54
N MET A 89 8.32 -0.82 -1.47
CA MET A 89 8.60 -1.66 -2.62
C MET A 89 9.17 -3.00 -2.19
N ASP A 90 10.06 -3.00 -1.20
CA ASP A 90 10.63 -4.23 -0.68
C ASP A 90 9.55 -5.12 -0.07
N TYR A 91 8.66 -4.52 0.72
CA TYR A 91 7.55 -5.27 1.30
C TYR A 91 6.70 -5.92 0.21
N ALA A 92 6.36 -5.13 -0.81
CA ALA A 92 5.48 -5.60 -1.87
C ALA A 92 6.13 -6.73 -2.67
N ARG A 93 7.40 -6.58 -2.99
CA ARG A 93 8.10 -7.58 -3.80
C ARG A 93 8.30 -8.90 -3.07
N ARG A 94 8.33 -8.86 -1.76
CA ARG A 94 8.45 -10.10 -0.98
C ARG A 94 7.16 -10.89 -0.95
N ARG A 95 6.03 -10.24 -1.20
CA ARG A 95 4.72 -10.87 -1.03
C ARG A 95 3.95 -11.05 -2.33
N PHE A 96 4.26 -10.27 -3.34
CA PHE A 96 3.50 -10.31 -4.59
C PHE A 96 4.44 -10.53 -5.76
N PRO A 97 4.09 -11.45 -6.66
CA PRO A 97 4.93 -11.70 -7.84
C PRO A 97 5.06 -10.48 -8.74
N THR A 98 4.03 -9.65 -8.80
CA THR A 98 4.04 -8.48 -9.65
C THR A 98 3.75 -7.24 -8.83
N VAL A 99 4.58 -6.23 -8.96
CA VAL A 99 4.39 -4.96 -8.28
C VAL A 99 4.50 -3.86 -9.31
N LYS A 100 3.48 -3.01 -9.36
CA LYS A 100 3.46 -1.88 -10.27
C LYS A 100 3.38 -0.60 -9.47
N LYS A 101 3.92 0.47 -10.04
CA LYS A 101 3.74 1.78 -9.47
C LYS A 101 2.74 2.51 -10.34
N ALA A 102 1.71 3.09 -9.72
CA ALA A 102 0.67 3.76 -10.47
C ALA A 102 1.26 4.95 -11.19
N ALA A 103 0.88 5.10 -12.45
CA ALA A 103 1.31 6.24 -13.20
C ALA A 103 0.53 7.44 -12.72
N GLU A 104 1.17 8.62 -12.81
CA GLU A 104 0.48 9.80 -12.46
C GLU A 104 -0.42 10.20 -13.51
N ALA A 105 -1.57 10.66 -13.16
CA ALA A 105 -2.53 11.09 -14.18
C ALA A 105 -2.17 12.46 -14.72
#